data_2300183fda5811d1b68827d10ef96177
#
_entry.id   2300183fda5811d1b68827d10ef96177
#
_cell.length_a   1.000
_cell.length_b   1.000
_cell.length_c   1.000
_cell.angle_alpha   90.00
_cell.angle_beta   90.00
_cell.angle_gamma   90.00
#
_symmetry.space_group_name_H-M   'P 1'
#
loop_
_entity.id
_entity.type
_entity.pdbx_description
1 polymer ?
#
loop_
_entity_poly.entity_id
_entity_poly.type
_entity_poly.pdbx_seq_one_letter_code
_entity_poly.pdbx_strand_id
1 'polypeptide(L)'
;TDPAFDPRAEVILEEDPDLPESAGTSSGSLKYKRRVNIVSSSTDSLVMEVETPRPAILVVTDAYSRGWRAESAGEEKTREYRVMPADYALRGIPVPAGRHEIRLFYRPALISAGMMISIGGWGVFLLWLIWYGAGRRRSER
;
A
#
# COMPACT_ATOMS: atom_id res chain seq x y z
N THR A 1 22.89 -17.58 5.83
CA THR A 1 22.39 -17.43 4.43
C THR A 1 22.39 -18.81 3.83
N ASP A 2 21.23 -19.33 3.45
CA ASP A 2 21.10 -20.61 2.78
C ASP A 2 21.70 -20.48 1.38
N PRO A 3 22.73 -21.26 1.00
CA PRO A 3 23.36 -21.16 -0.32
C PRO A 3 22.44 -21.60 -1.47
N ALA A 4 21.28 -22.21 -1.17
CA ALA A 4 20.30 -22.64 -2.15
C ALA A 4 19.21 -21.58 -2.44
N PHE A 5 19.17 -20.47 -1.68
CA PHE A 5 18.16 -19.41 -1.86
C PHE A 5 18.47 -18.55 -3.10
N ASP A 6 17.55 -18.54 -4.07
CA ASP A 6 17.62 -17.67 -5.25
C ASP A 6 16.63 -16.48 -5.09
N PRO A 7 17.09 -15.27 -4.79
CA PRO A 7 16.22 -14.11 -4.58
C PRO A 7 15.47 -13.66 -5.84
N ARG A 8 15.74 -14.25 -7.00
CA ARG A 8 14.99 -14.01 -8.24
C ARG A 8 13.81 -14.95 -8.43
N ALA A 9 13.84 -16.08 -7.74
CA ALA A 9 12.83 -17.12 -7.86
C ALA A 9 11.98 -17.27 -6.59
N GLU A 10 12.56 -16.96 -5.44
CA GLU A 10 11.97 -17.16 -4.12
C GLU A 10 11.94 -15.85 -3.33
N VAL A 11 10.98 -15.71 -2.45
CA VAL A 11 10.80 -14.56 -1.56
C VAL A 11 10.49 -15.08 -0.16
N ILE A 12 11.09 -14.48 0.84
CA ILE A 12 10.82 -14.78 2.24
C ILE A 12 9.67 -13.88 2.70
N LEU A 13 8.58 -14.48 3.15
CA LEU A 13 7.44 -13.77 3.72
C LEU A 13 7.39 -14.01 5.22
N GLU A 14 7.09 -12.97 5.97
CA GLU A 14 6.88 -13.07 7.43
C GLU A 14 5.45 -13.50 7.78
N GLU A 15 4.52 -13.38 6.83
CA GLU A 15 3.11 -13.67 6.99
C GLU A 15 2.61 -14.54 5.83
N ASP A 16 1.57 -15.35 6.10
CA ASP A 16 0.91 -16.13 5.05
C ASP A 16 0.26 -15.22 4.01
N PRO A 17 0.60 -15.38 2.71
CA PRO A 17 0.05 -14.55 1.65
C PRO A 17 -1.42 -14.86 1.31
N ASP A 18 -2.04 -15.87 1.95
CA ASP A 18 -3.42 -16.29 1.69
C ASP A 18 -3.69 -16.55 0.18
N LEU A 19 -2.67 -17.04 -0.51
CA LEU A 19 -2.79 -17.48 -1.88
C LEU A 19 -3.08 -18.99 -1.90
N PRO A 20 -3.93 -19.46 -2.82
CA PRO A 20 -4.09 -20.90 -2.99
C PRO A 20 -2.71 -21.50 -3.28
N GLU A 21 -2.34 -22.51 -2.49
CA GLU A 21 -1.10 -23.25 -2.72
C GLU A 21 -1.06 -23.68 -4.19
N SER A 22 -0.24 -23.03 -4.97
CA SER A 22 0.12 -23.59 -6.27
C SER A 22 0.97 -24.82 -5.97
N ALA A 23 0.34 -25.99 -6.07
CA ALA A 23 0.98 -27.26 -5.89
C ALA A 23 2.30 -27.31 -6.67
N GLY A 24 3.40 -27.28 -5.96
CA GLY A 24 4.71 -27.49 -6.52
C GLY A 24 5.69 -26.33 -6.27
N THR A 25 6.49 -26.51 -5.25
CA THR A 25 7.89 -26.10 -5.24
C THR A 25 8.57 -26.71 -6.46
N SER A 26 8.29 -26.22 -7.65
CA SER A 26 9.04 -26.61 -8.81
C SER A 26 10.12 -25.56 -9.03
N SER A 27 11.29 -25.84 -8.50
CA SER A 27 12.59 -25.40 -9.02
C SER A 27 12.75 -25.82 -10.50
N GLY A 28 11.70 -25.64 -11.29
CA GLY A 28 11.66 -25.91 -12.72
C GLY A 28 11.76 -24.61 -13.47
N SER A 29 12.80 -24.49 -14.28
CA SER A 29 13.04 -23.49 -15.31
C SER A 29 11.77 -22.74 -15.71
N LEU A 30 11.60 -21.50 -15.24
CA LEU A 30 10.42 -20.68 -15.42
C LEU A 30 10.32 -20.22 -16.89
N LYS A 31 9.83 -21.11 -17.74
CA LYS A 31 9.50 -20.82 -19.14
C LYS A 31 8.20 -20.01 -19.26
N TYR A 32 7.64 -19.53 -18.14
CA TYR A 32 6.42 -18.70 -18.12
C TYR A 32 6.79 -17.22 -18.15
N LYS A 33 6.30 -16.54 -19.17
CA LYS A 33 6.50 -15.11 -19.37
C LYS A 33 5.66 -14.34 -18.33
N ARG A 34 6.27 -14.02 -17.20
CA ARG A 34 5.72 -13.02 -16.27
C ARG A 34 6.00 -11.65 -16.85
N ARG A 35 5.03 -10.78 -16.78
CA ARG A 35 5.19 -9.41 -17.26
C ARG A 35 4.73 -8.45 -16.18
N VAL A 36 5.58 -7.48 -15.88
CA VAL A 36 5.24 -6.32 -15.07
C VAL A 36 5.57 -5.09 -15.88
N ASN A 37 4.60 -4.20 -16.03
CA ASN A 37 4.76 -2.93 -16.71
C ASN A 37 4.36 -1.81 -15.76
N ILE A 38 5.23 -0.81 -15.57
CA ILE A 38 4.92 0.37 -14.77
C ILE A 38 4.20 1.36 -15.68
N VAL A 39 2.93 1.64 -15.37
CA VAL A 39 2.09 2.56 -16.12
C VAL A 39 2.32 3.99 -15.67
N SER A 40 2.41 4.20 -14.35
CA SER A 40 2.64 5.51 -13.75
C SER A 40 3.39 5.36 -12.45
N SER A 41 4.25 6.32 -12.15
CA SER A 41 5.03 6.36 -10.91
C SER A 41 5.10 7.79 -10.38
N SER A 42 4.85 7.96 -9.09
CA SER A 42 5.04 9.20 -8.34
C SER A 42 5.71 8.88 -7.00
N THR A 43 5.96 9.90 -6.18
CA THR A 43 6.61 9.72 -4.87
C THR A 43 5.81 8.84 -3.91
N ASP A 44 4.48 8.87 -4.01
CA ASP A 44 3.53 8.25 -3.07
C ASP A 44 2.58 7.26 -3.74
N SER A 45 2.73 7.03 -5.05
CA SER A 45 1.83 6.16 -5.81
C SER A 45 2.53 5.52 -7.01
N LEU A 46 2.23 4.25 -7.25
CA LEU A 46 2.75 3.42 -8.32
C LEU A 46 1.61 2.63 -8.93
N VAL A 47 1.42 2.76 -10.25
CA VAL A 47 0.43 1.98 -11.00
C VAL A 47 1.16 0.99 -11.89
N MET A 48 0.81 -0.29 -11.76
CA MET A 48 1.47 -1.40 -12.43
C MET A 48 0.46 -2.33 -13.08
N GLU A 49 0.74 -2.73 -14.31
CA GLU A 49 0.10 -3.88 -14.94
C GLU A 49 0.92 -5.13 -14.66
N VAL A 50 0.28 -6.15 -14.11
CA VAL A 50 0.90 -7.42 -13.73
C VAL A 50 0.18 -8.55 -14.45
N GLU A 51 0.91 -9.36 -15.18
CA GLU A 51 0.38 -10.57 -15.82
C GLU A 51 1.17 -11.78 -15.33
N THR A 52 0.47 -12.73 -14.71
CA THR A 52 1.07 -13.94 -14.17
C THR A 52 0.20 -15.15 -14.44
N PRO A 53 0.75 -16.28 -14.96
CA PRO A 53 -0.01 -17.49 -15.24
C PRO A 53 -0.34 -18.30 -13.98
N ARG A 54 0.27 -17.99 -12.85
CA ARG A 54 0.10 -18.64 -11.56
C ARG A 54 0.08 -17.61 -10.43
N PRO A 55 -0.51 -17.91 -9.27
CA PRO A 55 -0.38 -17.06 -8.10
C PRO A 55 1.11 -16.77 -7.80
N ALA A 56 1.42 -15.52 -7.53
CA ALA A 56 2.79 -15.07 -7.32
C ALA A 56 2.85 -13.90 -6.33
N ILE A 57 4.02 -13.65 -5.77
CA ILE A 57 4.27 -12.45 -4.99
C ILE A 57 4.94 -11.42 -5.91
N LEU A 58 4.30 -10.27 -6.05
CA LEU A 58 4.91 -9.10 -6.67
C LEU A 58 5.76 -8.39 -5.62
N VAL A 59 7.08 -8.40 -5.81
CA VAL A 59 8.01 -7.70 -4.93
C VAL A 59 8.33 -6.34 -5.49
N VAL A 60 8.07 -5.30 -4.69
CA VAL A 60 8.48 -3.92 -4.97
C VAL A 60 9.70 -3.63 -4.11
N THR A 61 10.82 -3.30 -4.75
CA THR A 61 12.15 -3.14 -4.11
C THR A 61 12.31 -1.83 -3.35
N ASP A 62 11.23 -1.38 -2.73
CA ASP A 62 11.17 -0.23 -1.85
C ASP A 62 10.84 -0.63 -0.42
N ALA A 63 11.21 0.20 0.56
CA ALA A 63 11.02 -0.09 1.97
C ALA A 63 9.52 -0.26 2.33
N TYR A 64 9.23 -1.34 3.04
CA TYR A 64 7.91 -1.60 3.58
C TYR A 64 7.56 -0.61 4.70
N SER A 65 6.32 -0.15 4.72
CA SER A 65 5.73 0.52 5.86
C SER A 65 4.22 0.24 5.91
N ARG A 66 3.63 0.31 7.10
CA ARG A 66 2.20 0.04 7.32
C ARG A 66 1.24 1.03 6.66
N GLY A 67 1.75 2.13 6.13
CA GLY A 67 0.95 3.14 5.42
C GLY A 67 0.66 2.80 3.95
N TRP A 68 1.34 1.82 3.38
CA TRP A 68 1.13 1.41 2.00
C TRP A 68 -0.14 0.57 1.84
N ARG A 69 -0.90 0.89 0.79
CA ARG A 69 -2.13 0.21 0.39
C ARG A 69 -2.05 -0.13 -1.08
N ALA A 70 -2.69 -1.21 -1.46
CA ALA A 70 -2.79 -1.63 -2.86
C ALA A 70 -4.25 -1.95 -3.21
N GLU A 71 -4.70 -1.44 -4.35
CA GLU A 71 -6.05 -1.65 -4.87
C GLU A 71 -6.01 -1.89 -6.38
N SER A 72 -7.08 -2.45 -6.94
CA SER A 72 -7.23 -2.54 -8.38
C SER A 72 -7.39 -1.14 -8.98
N ALA A 73 -6.60 -0.81 -10.02
CA ALA A 73 -6.68 0.46 -10.75
C ALA A 73 -7.67 0.43 -11.92
N GLY A 74 -8.10 -0.75 -12.36
CA GLY A 74 -9.05 -0.95 -13.45
C GLY A 74 -10.51 -0.63 -13.08
N GLU A 75 -11.43 -0.92 -13.99
CA GLU A 75 -12.87 -0.68 -13.82
C GLU A 75 -13.47 -1.43 -12.62
N GLU A 76 -12.91 -2.58 -12.28
CA GLU A 76 -13.20 -3.29 -11.02
C GLU A 76 -12.40 -2.75 -9.84
N LYS A 77 -12.67 -1.53 -9.41
CA LYS A 77 -12.06 -0.89 -8.22
C LYS A 77 -12.34 -1.60 -6.89
N THR A 78 -12.90 -2.79 -6.91
CA THR A 78 -13.44 -3.47 -5.73
C THR A 78 -12.44 -4.39 -5.05
N ARG A 79 -11.27 -4.62 -5.63
CA ARG A 79 -10.30 -5.56 -5.08
C ARG A 79 -9.18 -4.83 -4.35
N GLU A 80 -9.12 -5.03 -3.05
CA GLU A 80 -7.95 -4.65 -2.25
C GLU A 80 -6.92 -5.79 -2.29
N TYR A 81 -5.65 -5.43 -2.43
CA TYR A 81 -4.52 -6.34 -2.33
C TYR A 81 -3.81 -6.07 -1.01
N ARG A 82 -3.45 -7.14 -0.32
CA ARG A 82 -2.67 -7.02 0.91
C ARG A 82 -1.23 -6.61 0.56
N VAL A 83 -0.70 -5.62 1.28
CA VAL A 83 0.72 -5.25 1.21
C VAL A 83 1.38 -5.79 2.47
N MET A 84 2.39 -6.62 2.33
CA MET A 84 3.08 -7.29 3.44
C MET A 84 4.60 -7.12 3.33
N PRO A 85 5.33 -7.29 4.43
CA PRO A 85 6.78 -7.32 4.38
C PRO A 85 7.26 -8.55 3.62
N ALA A 86 8.23 -8.34 2.75
CA ALA A 86 8.92 -9.36 1.98
C ALA A 86 10.43 -9.15 2.11
N ASP A 87 11.20 -10.22 2.18
CA ASP A 87 12.65 -10.19 2.35
C ASP A 87 13.11 -9.18 3.42
N TYR A 88 12.43 -9.19 4.58
CA TYR A 88 12.62 -8.33 5.76
C TYR A 88 12.28 -6.85 5.58
N ALA A 89 12.49 -6.26 4.43
CA ALA A 89 12.38 -4.81 4.25
C ALA A 89 11.56 -4.37 3.04
N LEU A 90 11.31 -5.26 2.11
CA LEU A 90 10.65 -4.96 0.85
C LEU A 90 9.12 -5.09 0.95
N ARG A 91 8.41 -4.63 -0.06
CA ARG A 91 6.95 -4.75 -0.14
C ARG A 91 6.59 -5.95 -1.00
N GLY A 92 5.88 -6.91 -0.43
CA GLY A 92 5.27 -8.03 -1.14
C GLY A 92 3.78 -7.80 -1.35
N ILE A 93 3.28 -8.09 -2.54
CA ILE A 93 1.85 -8.04 -2.87
C ILE A 93 1.46 -9.40 -3.45
N PRO A 94 0.61 -10.18 -2.76
CA PRO A 94 0.09 -11.43 -3.29
C PRO A 94 -0.81 -11.16 -4.50
N VAL A 95 -0.48 -11.73 -5.64
CA VAL A 95 -1.23 -11.55 -6.89
C VAL A 95 -1.69 -12.92 -7.38
N PRO A 96 -3.00 -13.15 -7.58
CA PRO A 96 -3.50 -14.37 -8.18
C PRO A 96 -3.07 -14.52 -9.64
N ALA A 97 -3.34 -15.69 -10.22
CA ALA A 97 -3.15 -15.88 -11.64
C ALA A 97 -4.08 -14.94 -12.45
N GLY A 98 -3.57 -14.42 -13.56
CA GLY A 98 -4.31 -13.53 -14.47
C GLY A 98 -3.58 -12.21 -14.75
N ARG A 99 -4.35 -11.27 -15.32
CA ARG A 99 -3.92 -9.90 -15.58
C ARG A 99 -4.57 -8.98 -14.57
N HIS A 100 -3.75 -8.16 -13.92
CA HIS A 100 -4.15 -7.24 -12.88
C HIS A 100 -3.55 -5.87 -13.13
N GLU A 101 -4.33 -4.83 -12.91
CA GLU A 101 -3.83 -3.47 -12.83
C GLU A 101 -3.89 -3.06 -11.37
N ILE A 102 -2.72 -2.82 -10.77
CA ILE A 102 -2.57 -2.61 -9.32
C ILE A 102 -2.05 -1.19 -9.10
N ARG A 103 -2.80 -0.42 -8.30
CA ARG A 103 -2.37 0.85 -7.77
C ARG A 103 -1.88 0.68 -6.34
N LEU A 104 -0.59 0.89 -6.15
CA LEU A 104 0.06 0.96 -4.84
C LEU A 104 0.17 2.42 -4.43
N PHE A 105 -0.29 2.80 -3.24
CA PHE A 105 -0.28 4.19 -2.76
C PHE A 105 -0.05 4.27 -1.25
N TYR A 106 0.53 5.39 -0.82
CA TYR A 106 0.85 5.64 0.58
C TYR A 106 -0.26 6.44 1.26
N ARG A 107 -0.92 5.85 2.28
CA ARG A 107 -2.00 6.46 3.04
C ARG A 107 -1.87 6.16 4.54
N PRO A 108 -0.96 6.82 5.25
CA PRO A 108 -0.78 6.59 6.69
C PRO A 108 -1.96 7.15 7.49
N ALA A 109 -2.53 6.33 8.37
CA ALA A 109 -3.69 6.70 9.20
C ALA A 109 -3.41 7.90 10.13
N LEU A 110 -2.16 8.04 10.59
CA LEU A 110 -1.76 9.13 11.48
C LEU A 110 -1.87 10.52 10.85
N ILE A 111 -1.67 10.65 9.54
CA ILE A 111 -1.81 11.95 8.85
C ILE A 111 -3.27 12.39 8.87
N SER A 112 -4.20 11.48 8.60
CA SER A 112 -5.64 11.79 8.63
C SER A 112 -6.10 12.18 10.03
N ALA A 113 -5.64 11.46 11.06
CA ALA A 113 -5.95 11.79 12.45
C ALA A 113 -5.38 13.15 12.87
N GLY A 114 -4.11 13.43 12.53
CA GLY A 114 -3.48 14.72 12.81
C GLY A 114 -4.18 15.89 12.15
N MET A 115 -4.63 15.74 10.91
CA MET A 115 -5.39 16.75 10.19
C MET A 115 -6.73 17.05 10.89
N MET A 116 -7.46 16.03 11.32
CA MET A 116 -8.73 16.22 12.05
C MET A 116 -8.53 16.95 13.38
N ILE A 117 -7.48 16.59 14.14
CA ILE A 117 -7.15 17.26 15.41
C ILE A 117 -6.79 18.74 15.15
N SER A 118 -6.01 19.02 14.12
CA SER A 118 -5.63 20.39 13.76
C SER A 118 -6.83 21.24 13.37
N ILE A 119 -7.71 20.72 12.53
CA ILE A 119 -8.94 21.42 12.12
C ILE A 119 -9.84 21.69 13.34
N GLY A 120 -10.00 20.69 14.21
CA GLY A 120 -10.75 20.83 15.47
C GLY A 120 -10.16 21.89 16.39
N GLY A 121 -8.83 21.91 16.57
CA GLY A 121 -8.12 22.90 17.37
C GLY A 121 -8.31 24.34 16.83
N TRP A 122 -8.20 24.51 15.52
CA TRP A 122 -8.49 25.80 14.88
C TRP A 122 -9.94 26.25 15.07
N GLY A 123 -10.89 25.32 14.96
CA GLY A 123 -12.32 25.58 15.21
C GLY A 123 -12.56 26.12 16.62
N VAL A 124 -12.03 25.42 17.63
CA VAL A 124 -12.15 25.86 19.05
C VAL A 124 -11.50 27.23 19.28
N PHE A 125 -10.31 27.44 18.70
CA PHE A 125 -9.63 28.72 18.83
C PHE A 125 -10.43 29.89 18.22
N LEU A 126 -11.00 29.70 17.05
CA LEU A 126 -11.84 30.72 16.40
C LEU A 126 -13.11 31.02 17.23
N LEU A 127 -13.78 29.99 17.76
CA LEU A 127 -14.94 30.17 18.63
C LEU A 127 -14.57 30.93 19.90
N TRP A 128 -13.43 30.66 20.50
CA TRP A 128 -12.93 31.39 21.65
C TRP A 128 -12.66 32.86 21.32
N LEU A 129 -12.04 33.15 20.17
CA LEU A 129 -11.82 34.54 19.73
C LEU A 129 -13.12 35.31 19.52
N ILE A 130 -14.12 34.69 18.90
CA ILE A 130 -15.45 35.29 18.69
C ILE A 130 -16.10 35.60 20.03
N TRP A 131 -16.09 34.64 20.94
CA TRP A 131 -16.68 34.81 22.28
C TRP A 131 -15.98 35.90 23.08
N TYR A 132 -14.65 35.93 23.07
CA TYR A 132 -13.84 36.95 23.72
C TYR A 132 -14.10 38.36 23.14
N GLY A 133 -14.15 38.47 21.81
CA GLY A 133 -14.45 39.79 21.16
C GLY A 133 -15.88 40.26 21.40
N ALA A 134 -16.86 39.37 21.48
CA ALA A 134 -18.25 39.69 21.81
C ALA A 134 -18.40 40.14 23.27
N GLY A 135 -17.65 39.55 24.21
CA GLY A 135 -17.64 39.93 25.61
C GLY A 135 -17.11 41.36 25.84
N ARG A 136 -16.08 41.73 25.11
CA ARG A 136 -15.47 43.07 25.21
C ARG A 136 -16.43 44.19 24.75
N ARG A 137 -17.19 43.98 23.69
CA ARG A 137 -18.16 44.94 23.16
C ARG A 137 -19.34 45.19 24.10
N ARG A 138 -19.63 44.27 25.03
CA ARG A 138 -20.69 44.44 26.05
C ARG A 138 -20.25 45.26 27.25
N SER A 139 -18.95 45.37 27.51
CA SER A 139 -18.42 46.15 28.64
C SER A 139 -18.25 47.65 28.35
N GLU A 140 -18.36 48.03 27.08
CA GLU A 140 -18.18 49.46 26.63
C GLU A 140 -19.57 50.16 26.40
N ARG A 141 -20.68 49.52 26.75
CA ARG A 141 -22.04 50.12 26.75
C ARG A 141 -22.57 50.17 28.16
#